data_35f2a8d812b06dfc0f91ebfce3f2d47d
#
_entry.id   35f2a8d812b06dfc0f91ebfce3f2d47d
#
_cell.length_a   1.000
_cell.length_b   1.000
_cell.length_c   1.000
_cell.angle_alpha   90.00
_cell.angle_beta   90.00
_cell.angle_gamma   90.00
#
_symmetry.space_group_name_H-M   'P 1'
#
loop_
_entity.id
_entity.type
_entity.pdbx_description
1 polymer ?
#
loop_
_entity_poly.entity_id
_entity_poly.type
_entity_poly.pdbx_seq_one_letter_code
_entity_poly.pdbx_strand_id
1 'polypeptide(L)'
;MYTLTPAAAGRSRRKVIFLGLRGIPEVQGGVETHVAALAVRIAARDWQVEVLGRKPYLPSPEPYVWKGVTVTPVWTPRSKSFEALLHTALGLLVAARRKPDLVHIHAIGPALLTPLARLLGLRVVVTHHGFDYDRQKWGDLAKSVLRAGERMGMSFAHARIGVSKGIVDSVRLRFGVAASFIPNGVETDLPKFGTSYLDYIDVAPRRYVLCVGRIVEEKRQLDLISAFARLNDPDVKLIIVGTADHKGGYLHAVEAAAAATPGVVMTGFQTGEALAQLYQHAGLFVLPSSHEGMPMVLLEALSHGTRCLASDIDANLALDLGADSYYPLGDVAALAAAMRMKLATPDSAADREARAARVMASFGWSPIVDRTIEVYESALVAWKAGGAHRGGTGLKKHLEIGGH
;
A
#
# COMPACT_ATOMS: atom_id res chain seq x y z
N MET A 1 32.19 -7.84 -27.68
CA MET A 1 31.40 -7.37 -28.83
C MET A 1 30.10 -8.11 -28.78
N TYR A 2 29.12 -7.61 -27.99
CA TYR A 2 27.80 -8.19 -27.87
C TYR A 2 26.90 -7.56 -28.93
N THR A 3 26.47 -8.35 -29.89
CA THR A 3 25.50 -7.97 -30.91
C THR A 3 24.13 -7.82 -30.27
N LEU A 4 23.64 -6.59 -30.21
CA LEU A 4 22.24 -6.29 -29.87
C LEU A 4 21.36 -6.80 -31.00
N THR A 5 20.56 -7.82 -30.70
CA THR A 5 19.49 -8.26 -31.59
C THR A 5 18.44 -7.13 -31.69
N PRO A 6 18.02 -6.72 -32.91
CA PRO A 6 17.04 -5.66 -33.05
C PRO A 6 15.69 -6.11 -32.44
N ALA A 7 15.15 -5.26 -31.58
CA ALA A 7 13.81 -5.43 -31.00
C ALA A 7 12.78 -5.60 -32.13
N ALA A 8 11.94 -6.63 -32.03
CA ALA A 8 10.85 -6.90 -32.95
C ALA A 8 9.97 -5.66 -33.10
N ALA A 9 9.91 -5.12 -34.29
CA ALA A 9 9.08 -3.98 -34.64
C ALA A 9 7.60 -4.34 -34.50
N GLY A 10 6.82 -3.48 -33.78
CA GLY A 10 5.42 -3.31 -34.13
C GLY A 10 4.33 -3.66 -33.12
N ARG A 11 4.59 -3.96 -31.83
CA ARG A 11 3.51 -3.93 -30.83
C ARG A 11 3.57 -2.62 -30.03
N SER A 12 2.58 -1.75 -30.20
CA SER A 12 2.37 -0.61 -29.31
C SER A 12 2.36 -1.10 -27.86
N ARG A 13 3.21 -0.53 -27.00
CA ARG A 13 3.25 -0.85 -25.56
C ARG A 13 1.87 -0.64 -24.97
N ARG A 14 1.40 -1.61 -24.16
CA ARG A 14 0.13 -1.47 -23.46
C ARG A 14 0.23 -0.37 -22.41
N LYS A 15 -0.85 0.41 -22.28
CA LYS A 15 -0.90 1.55 -21.36
C LYS A 15 -1.81 1.28 -20.18
N VAL A 16 -1.30 1.45 -18.96
CA VAL A 16 -2.09 1.46 -17.72
C VAL A 16 -2.01 2.82 -17.05
N ILE A 17 -3.16 3.32 -16.58
CA ILE A 17 -3.24 4.52 -15.74
C ILE A 17 -3.61 4.12 -14.32
N PHE A 18 -2.77 4.49 -13.35
CA PHE A 18 -3.04 4.34 -11.92
C PHE A 18 -3.78 5.53 -11.35
N LEU A 19 -4.78 5.25 -10.52
CA LEU A 19 -5.67 6.25 -9.93
C LEU A 19 -6.05 5.84 -8.49
N GLY A 20 -6.40 6.80 -7.64
CA GLY A 20 -6.91 6.53 -6.30
C GLY A 20 -5.91 6.74 -5.16
N LEU A 21 -4.75 7.31 -5.45
CA LEU A 21 -3.70 7.64 -4.48
C LEU A 21 -3.44 9.16 -4.46
N ARG A 22 -2.65 9.62 -3.48
CA ARG A 22 -2.23 11.03 -3.42
C ARG A 22 -1.16 11.34 -4.45
N GLY A 23 -0.18 10.46 -4.63
CA GLY A 23 0.89 10.64 -5.61
C GLY A 23 2.13 9.81 -5.30
N ILE A 24 3.12 9.92 -6.19
CA ILE A 24 4.47 9.37 -6.10
C ILE A 24 5.46 10.40 -6.67
N PRO A 25 6.77 10.39 -6.33
CA PRO A 25 7.39 9.65 -5.23
C PRO A 25 7.21 10.33 -3.86
N GLU A 26 7.69 9.69 -2.82
CA GLU A 26 7.91 10.25 -1.47
C GLU A 26 6.67 10.84 -0.79
N VAL A 27 5.49 10.35 -1.17
CA VAL A 27 4.24 10.67 -0.49
C VAL A 27 3.97 9.61 0.58
N GLN A 28 3.86 10.04 1.85
CA GLN A 28 3.66 9.14 2.99
C GLN A 28 2.34 8.36 2.88
N GLY A 29 2.40 7.03 2.88
CA GLY A 29 1.23 6.14 2.91
C GLY A 29 1.49 4.79 2.28
N GLY A 30 0.89 3.73 2.83
CA GLY A 30 1.10 2.36 2.36
C GLY A 30 0.66 2.13 0.91
N VAL A 31 -0.44 2.76 0.48
CA VAL A 31 -0.90 2.68 -0.92
C VAL A 31 0.08 3.40 -1.85
N GLU A 32 0.56 4.58 -1.44
CA GLU A 32 1.52 5.37 -2.18
C GLU A 32 2.85 4.63 -2.36
N THR A 33 3.39 4.05 -1.28
CA THR A 33 4.61 3.23 -1.31
C THR A 33 4.43 2.00 -2.21
N HIS A 34 3.31 1.29 -2.05
CA HIS A 34 3.00 0.13 -2.90
C HIS A 34 2.93 0.51 -4.39
N VAL A 35 2.18 1.56 -4.73
CA VAL A 35 2.01 1.99 -6.13
C VAL A 35 3.33 2.51 -6.71
N ALA A 36 4.13 3.25 -5.96
CA ALA A 36 5.44 3.71 -6.40
C ALA A 36 6.33 2.53 -6.83
N ALA A 37 6.41 1.50 -5.99
CA ALA A 37 7.22 0.31 -6.27
C ALA A 37 6.65 -0.55 -7.42
N LEU A 38 5.32 -0.76 -7.45
CA LEU A 38 4.63 -1.54 -8.48
C LEU A 38 4.71 -0.87 -9.86
N ALA A 39 4.45 0.44 -9.94
CA ALA A 39 4.41 1.20 -11.18
C ALA A 39 5.75 1.16 -11.93
N VAL A 40 6.86 1.39 -11.21
CA VAL A 40 8.22 1.33 -11.78
C VAL A 40 8.51 -0.07 -12.34
N ARG A 41 8.11 -1.12 -11.65
CA ARG A 41 8.36 -2.50 -12.07
C ARG A 41 7.49 -2.95 -13.23
N ILE A 42 6.25 -2.48 -13.30
CA ILE A 42 5.37 -2.71 -14.45
C ILE A 42 5.91 -1.95 -15.67
N ALA A 43 6.42 -0.73 -15.51
CA ALA A 43 7.08 0.00 -16.59
C ALA A 43 8.32 -0.74 -17.12
N ALA A 44 9.08 -1.41 -16.25
CA ALA A 44 10.22 -2.26 -16.64
C ALA A 44 9.81 -3.55 -17.38
N ARG A 45 8.52 -3.92 -17.38
CA ARG A 45 7.94 -5.09 -18.10
C ARG A 45 7.21 -4.69 -19.39
N ASP A 46 7.69 -3.65 -20.05
CA ASP A 46 7.23 -3.16 -21.36
C ASP A 46 5.77 -2.61 -21.37
N TRP A 47 5.31 -2.12 -20.22
CA TRP A 47 4.09 -1.34 -20.10
C TRP A 47 4.38 0.16 -20.08
N GLN A 48 3.53 0.94 -20.73
CA GLN A 48 3.50 2.39 -20.50
C GLN A 48 2.67 2.67 -19.26
N VAL A 49 3.32 3.17 -18.20
CA VAL A 49 2.67 3.43 -16.91
C VAL A 49 2.52 4.91 -16.68
N GLU A 50 1.32 5.34 -16.34
CA GLU A 50 1.02 6.68 -15.93
C GLU A 50 0.31 6.69 -14.57
N VAL A 51 0.72 7.57 -13.65
CA VAL A 51 0.10 7.78 -12.34
C VAL A 51 -0.55 9.15 -12.33
N LEU A 52 -1.87 9.20 -12.10
CA LEU A 52 -2.58 10.45 -11.87
C LEU A 52 -2.55 10.76 -10.37
N GLY A 53 -1.73 11.74 -10.00
CA GLY A 53 -1.56 12.16 -8.61
C GLY A 53 -2.31 13.46 -8.31
N ARG A 54 -2.62 13.69 -7.02
CA ARG A 54 -3.28 14.92 -6.56
C ARG A 54 -2.26 16.05 -6.51
N LYS A 55 -2.47 17.10 -7.30
CA LYS A 55 -1.54 18.23 -7.47
C LYS A 55 -0.95 18.78 -6.16
N PRO A 56 -1.70 18.93 -5.05
CA PRO A 56 -1.15 19.49 -3.80
C PRO A 56 -0.10 18.62 -3.09
N TYR A 57 0.06 17.34 -3.47
CA TYR A 57 0.98 16.39 -2.83
C TYR A 57 2.19 16.05 -3.71
N LEU A 58 2.25 16.59 -4.92
CA LEU A 58 3.31 16.29 -5.87
C LEU A 58 4.41 17.35 -5.84
N PRO A 59 5.67 16.97 -6.13
CA PRO A 59 6.80 17.90 -6.12
C PRO A 59 6.74 18.93 -7.27
N SER A 60 5.99 18.62 -8.35
CA SER A 60 5.82 19.50 -9.51
C SER A 60 4.35 19.71 -9.83
N PRO A 61 3.94 20.93 -10.21
CA PRO A 61 2.59 21.21 -10.71
C PRO A 61 2.37 20.73 -12.16
N GLU A 62 3.46 20.36 -12.88
CA GLU A 62 3.47 19.90 -14.27
C GLU A 62 3.78 18.40 -14.35
N PRO A 63 3.37 17.70 -15.42
CA PRO A 63 3.72 16.31 -15.63
C PRO A 63 5.23 16.10 -15.66
N TYR A 64 5.70 15.01 -15.06
CA TYR A 64 7.11 14.62 -15.03
C TYR A 64 7.27 13.11 -15.15
N VAL A 65 8.48 12.66 -15.45
CA VAL A 65 8.84 11.24 -15.49
C VAL A 65 9.69 10.90 -14.28
N TRP A 66 9.29 9.86 -13.56
CA TRP A 66 10.02 9.32 -12.42
C TRP A 66 10.27 7.83 -12.62
N LYS A 67 11.55 7.41 -12.75
CA LYS A 67 11.96 6.01 -12.95
C LYS A 67 11.16 5.29 -14.05
N GLY A 68 10.92 5.96 -15.18
CA GLY A 68 10.17 5.40 -16.32
C GLY A 68 8.65 5.47 -16.22
N VAL A 69 8.11 6.03 -15.13
CA VAL A 69 6.68 6.25 -14.90
C VAL A 69 6.33 7.70 -15.16
N THR A 70 5.31 7.96 -15.97
CA THR A 70 4.76 9.32 -16.14
C THR A 70 3.88 9.66 -14.95
N VAL A 71 4.16 10.75 -14.25
CA VAL A 71 3.31 11.27 -13.18
C VAL A 71 2.63 12.53 -13.64
N THR A 72 1.30 12.53 -13.62
CA THR A 72 0.49 13.66 -14.07
C THR A 72 -0.30 14.25 -12.91
N PRO A 73 -0.06 15.52 -12.57
CA PRO A 73 -0.83 16.24 -11.57
C PRO A 73 -2.27 16.46 -12.03
N VAL A 74 -3.23 16.03 -11.21
CA VAL A 74 -4.65 16.35 -11.38
C VAL A 74 -5.09 17.28 -10.25
N TRP A 75 -5.75 18.36 -10.61
CA TRP A 75 -6.19 19.35 -9.62
C TRP A 75 -7.18 18.75 -8.63
N THR A 76 -7.01 19.10 -7.35
CA THR A 76 -7.97 18.84 -6.27
C THR A 76 -7.91 19.93 -5.22
N PRO A 77 -9.02 20.25 -4.54
CA PRO A 77 -8.97 21.06 -3.33
C PRO A 77 -8.36 20.25 -2.18
N ARG A 78 -7.70 20.91 -1.23
CA ARG A 78 -7.29 20.31 0.04
C ARG A 78 -8.50 20.17 0.96
N SER A 79 -9.23 19.06 0.85
CA SER A 79 -10.44 18.79 1.64
C SER A 79 -10.44 17.36 2.18
N LYS A 80 -10.70 17.17 3.46
CA LYS A 80 -10.66 15.86 4.12
C LYS A 80 -11.63 14.82 3.50
N SER A 81 -12.78 15.25 2.98
CA SER A 81 -13.87 14.32 2.62
C SER A 81 -14.09 14.15 1.12
N PHE A 82 -13.92 15.20 0.32
CA PHE A 82 -14.26 15.19 -1.11
C PHE A 82 -13.05 15.06 -2.04
N GLU A 83 -11.85 15.26 -1.52
CA GLU A 83 -10.62 15.30 -2.31
C GLU A 83 -10.42 14.01 -3.12
N ALA A 84 -10.58 12.85 -2.49
CA ALA A 84 -10.38 11.56 -3.15
C ALA A 84 -11.39 11.30 -4.27
N LEU A 85 -12.67 11.61 -4.03
CA LEU A 85 -13.74 11.39 -5.01
C LEU A 85 -13.62 12.35 -6.19
N LEU A 86 -13.39 13.64 -5.92
CA LEU A 86 -13.23 14.64 -6.99
C LEU A 86 -12.00 14.35 -7.83
N HIS A 87 -10.86 14.04 -7.20
CA HIS A 87 -9.67 13.58 -7.91
C HIS A 87 -9.96 12.40 -8.82
N THR A 88 -10.65 11.38 -8.29
CA THR A 88 -10.97 10.19 -9.07
C THR A 88 -11.88 10.52 -10.25
N ALA A 89 -12.91 11.35 -10.06
CA ALA A 89 -13.80 11.79 -11.14
C ALA A 89 -13.05 12.51 -12.26
N LEU A 90 -12.23 13.52 -11.90
CA LEU A 90 -11.41 14.25 -12.87
C LEU A 90 -10.36 13.35 -13.52
N GLY A 91 -9.74 12.45 -12.75
CA GLY A 91 -8.79 11.48 -13.27
C GLY A 91 -9.40 10.51 -14.28
N LEU A 92 -10.63 10.07 -14.06
CA LEU A 92 -11.36 9.24 -15.03
C LEU A 92 -11.67 9.99 -16.34
N LEU A 93 -11.99 11.28 -16.27
CA LEU A 93 -12.16 12.10 -17.47
C LEU A 93 -10.84 12.28 -18.24
N VAL A 94 -9.73 12.46 -17.54
CA VAL A 94 -8.39 12.47 -18.13
C VAL A 94 -8.07 11.13 -18.76
N ALA A 95 -8.31 10.03 -18.06
CA ALA A 95 -8.10 8.67 -18.58
C ALA A 95 -8.96 8.39 -19.82
N ALA A 96 -10.23 8.79 -19.83
CA ALA A 96 -11.13 8.60 -20.98
C ALA A 96 -10.61 9.32 -22.25
N ARG A 97 -10.03 10.52 -22.10
CA ARG A 97 -9.40 11.25 -23.23
C ARG A 97 -8.11 10.59 -23.70
N ARG A 98 -7.34 9.99 -22.79
CA ARG A 98 -6.05 9.34 -23.08
C ARG A 98 -6.17 7.90 -23.59
N LYS A 99 -7.34 7.29 -23.47
CA LYS A 99 -7.68 5.95 -23.96
C LYS A 99 -6.64 4.89 -23.60
N PRO A 100 -6.32 4.68 -22.29
CA PRO A 100 -5.42 3.61 -21.89
C PRO A 100 -6.05 2.25 -22.18
N ASP A 101 -5.22 1.21 -22.24
CA ASP A 101 -5.73 -0.16 -22.30
C ASP A 101 -6.45 -0.54 -21.01
N LEU A 102 -6.01 0.04 -19.86
CA LEU A 102 -6.53 -0.29 -18.55
C LEU A 102 -6.38 0.88 -17.57
N VAL A 103 -7.36 1.05 -16.67
CA VAL A 103 -7.27 1.91 -15.48
C VAL A 103 -7.20 1.03 -14.24
N HIS A 104 -6.21 1.24 -13.39
CA HIS A 104 -6.07 0.55 -12.13
C HIS A 104 -6.42 1.50 -10.97
N ILE A 105 -7.54 1.25 -10.31
CA ILE A 105 -8.03 2.06 -9.18
C ILE A 105 -7.56 1.42 -7.87
N HIS A 106 -6.91 2.19 -7.04
CA HIS A 106 -6.45 1.77 -5.72
C HIS A 106 -7.35 2.30 -4.61
N ALA A 107 -7.66 1.44 -3.63
CA ALA A 107 -8.52 1.67 -2.47
C ALA A 107 -10.03 1.77 -2.78
N ILE A 108 -10.82 1.43 -1.75
CA ILE A 108 -12.29 1.31 -1.85
C ILE A 108 -13.01 2.66 -2.00
N GLY A 109 -12.46 3.75 -1.45
CA GLY A 109 -13.06 5.08 -1.59
C GLY A 109 -13.12 5.53 -3.05
N PRO A 110 -11.99 5.65 -3.76
CA PRO A 110 -11.93 5.91 -5.20
C PRO A 110 -12.74 4.91 -6.04
N ALA A 111 -12.80 3.65 -5.63
CA ALA A 111 -13.55 2.60 -6.33
C ALA A 111 -15.08 2.83 -6.39
N LEU A 112 -15.63 3.79 -5.62
CA LEU A 112 -17.00 4.25 -5.75
C LEU A 112 -17.35 4.67 -7.19
N LEU A 113 -16.37 5.21 -7.91
CA LEU A 113 -16.54 5.72 -9.28
C LEU A 113 -16.27 4.66 -10.36
N THR A 114 -16.12 3.38 -10.00
CA THR A 114 -15.97 2.29 -10.98
C THR A 114 -17.10 2.21 -11.99
N PRO A 115 -18.40 2.39 -11.63
CA PRO A 115 -19.48 2.45 -12.62
C PRO A 115 -19.30 3.59 -13.64
N LEU A 116 -18.88 4.77 -13.20
CA LEU A 116 -18.58 5.89 -14.10
C LEU A 116 -17.44 5.55 -15.07
N ALA A 117 -16.37 4.93 -14.58
CA ALA A 117 -15.28 4.49 -15.43
C ALA A 117 -15.76 3.51 -16.52
N ARG A 118 -16.69 2.59 -16.17
CA ARG A 118 -17.33 1.68 -17.11
C ARG A 118 -18.18 2.41 -18.17
N LEU A 119 -18.96 3.40 -17.75
CA LEU A 119 -19.77 4.24 -18.65
C LEU A 119 -18.90 5.04 -19.63
N LEU A 120 -17.69 5.44 -19.20
CA LEU A 120 -16.69 6.09 -20.04
C LEU A 120 -15.94 5.12 -20.96
N GLY A 121 -16.30 3.85 -20.99
CA GLY A 121 -15.69 2.81 -21.84
C GLY A 121 -14.31 2.35 -21.36
N LEU A 122 -13.94 2.65 -20.10
CA LEU A 122 -12.65 2.26 -19.53
C LEU A 122 -12.70 0.83 -18.98
N ARG A 123 -11.60 0.10 -19.15
CA ARG A 123 -11.38 -1.19 -18.48
C ARG A 123 -10.77 -0.95 -17.12
N VAL A 124 -11.35 -1.53 -16.08
CA VAL A 124 -11.01 -1.21 -14.69
C VAL A 124 -10.54 -2.45 -13.95
N VAL A 125 -9.38 -2.36 -13.34
CA VAL A 125 -8.93 -3.23 -12.25
C VAL A 125 -9.02 -2.44 -10.95
N VAL A 126 -9.45 -3.07 -9.86
CA VAL A 126 -9.51 -2.45 -8.53
C VAL A 126 -8.66 -3.27 -7.57
N THR A 127 -7.75 -2.61 -6.84
CA THR A 127 -7.05 -3.20 -5.69
C THR A 127 -7.67 -2.72 -4.39
N HIS A 128 -8.11 -3.69 -3.59
CA HIS A 128 -8.63 -3.50 -2.25
C HIS A 128 -7.49 -3.59 -1.24
N HIS A 129 -7.13 -2.46 -0.62
CA HIS A 129 -5.99 -2.33 0.29
C HIS A 129 -6.35 -2.49 1.78
N GLY A 130 -7.61 -2.60 2.14
CA GLY A 130 -8.09 -2.73 3.52
C GLY A 130 -9.50 -2.19 3.71
N PHE A 131 -10.12 -2.53 4.82
CA PHE A 131 -11.46 -2.10 5.20
C PHE A 131 -11.41 -0.70 5.83
N ASP A 132 -11.15 0.32 5.00
CA ASP A 132 -10.98 1.71 5.45
C ASP A 132 -12.14 2.25 6.31
N TYR A 133 -13.35 1.69 6.16
CA TYR A 133 -14.52 2.07 6.96
C TYR A 133 -14.45 1.60 8.42
N ASP A 134 -13.56 0.67 8.78
CA ASP A 134 -13.37 0.23 10.16
C ASP A 134 -12.46 1.18 10.95
N ARG A 135 -11.83 2.15 10.29
CA ARG A 135 -11.01 3.17 10.94
C ARG A 135 -11.85 4.12 11.75
N GLN A 136 -11.45 4.40 12.99
CA GLN A 136 -12.17 5.25 13.95
C GLN A 136 -12.36 6.70 13.48
N LYS A 137 -11.47 7.22 12.64
CA LYS A 137 -11.51 8.60 12.12
C LYS A 137 -12.72 8.92 11.24
N TRP A 138 -13.46 7.92 10.77
CA TRP A 138 -14.60 8.12 9.88
C TRP A 138 -15.92 8.13 10.64
N GLY A 139 -16.71 9.19 10.46
CA GLY A 139 -18.10 9.21 10.90
C GLY A 139 -18.98 8.30 10.02
N ASP A 140 -20.20 8.04 10.45
CA ASP A 140 -21.10 7.03 9.86
C ASP A 140 -21.40 7.27 8.38
N LEU A 141 -21.57 8.54 7.97
CA LEU A 141 -21.78 8.88 6.56
C LEU A 141 -20.55 8.50 5.71
N ALA A 142 -19.34 8.81 6.19
CA ALA A 142 -18.12 8.46 5.47
C ALA A 142 -17.92 6.94 5.40
N LYS A 143 -18.23 6.21 6.50
CA LYS A 143 -18.22 4.74 6.51
C LYS A 143 -19.20 4.16 5.48
N SER A 144 -20.41 4.73 5.37
CA SER A 144 -21.41 4.32 4.39
C SER A 144 -20.94 4.55 2.95
N VAL A 145 -20.30 5.70 2.68
CA VAL A 145 -19.69 6.01 1.37
C VAL A 145 -18.57 5.02 1.03
N LEU A 146 -17.71 4.68 2.00
CA LEU A 146 -16.62 3.71 1.80
C LEU A 146 -17.16 2.30 1.54
N ARG A 147 -18.22 1.87 2.26
CA ARG A 147 -18.90 0.58 2.00
C ARG A 147 -19.56 0.56 0.61
N ALA A 148 -20.18 1.67 0.20
CA ALA A 148 -20.70 1.82 -1.16
C ALA A 148 -19.57 1.75 -2.19
N GLY A 149 -18.43 2.37 -1.91
CA GLY A 149 -17.24 2.33 -2.76
C GLY A 149 -16.69 0.92 -2.92
N GLU A 150 -16.58 0.16 -1.83
CA GLU A 150 -16.22 -1.25 -1.87
C GLU A 150 -17.20 -2.04 -2.76
N ARG A 151 -18.50 -1.89 -2.52
CA ARG A 151 -19.54 -2.56 -3.33
C ARG A 151 -19.43 -2.21 -4.81
N MET A 152 -19.32 -0.92 -5.15
CA MET A 152 -19.20 -0.48 -6.55
C MET A 152 -17.92 -1.00 -7.19
N GLY A 153 -16.79 -0.89 -6.49
CA GLY A 153 -15.52 -1.42 -6.97
C GLY A 153 -15.57 -2.92 -7.21
N MET A 154 -16.03 -3.67 -6.22
CA MET A 154 -16.05 -5.14 -6.32
C MET A 154 -17.09 -5.66 -7.32
N SER A 155 -18.24 -5.02 -7.46
CA SER A 155 -19.27 -5.47 -8.41
C SER A 155 -18.97 -5.07 -9.85
N PHE A 156 -18.41 -3.90 -10.12
CA PHE A 156 -18.28 -3.32 -11.44
C PHE A 156 -16.87 -3.38 -12.06
N ALA A 157 -15.83 -3.73 -11.30
CA ALA A 157 -14.50 -3.93 -11.89
C ALA A 157 -14.46 -5.10 -12.87
N HIS A 158 -13.59 -5.04 -13.87
CA HIS A 158 -13.34 -6.15 -14.79
C HIS A 158 -12.47 -7.22 -14.14
N ALA A 159 -11.52 -6.81 -13.29
CA ALA A 159 -10.77 -7.70 -12.41
C ALA A 159 -10.53 -7.04 -11.05
N ARG A 160 -10.26 -7.84 -10.04
CA ARG A 160 -10.15 -7.44 -8.64
C ARG A 160 -8.93 -8.06 -8.01
N ILE A 161 -8.22 -7.28 -7.19
CA ILE A 161 -7.08 -7.71 -6.41
C ILE A 161 -7.36 -7.41 -4.94
N GLY A 162 -7.13 -8.37 -4.07
CA GLY A 162 -7.12 -8.18 -2.61
C GLY A 162 -5.72 -8.40 -2.07
N VAL A 163 -5.22 -7.50 -1.22
CA VAL A 163 -3.85 -7.58 -0.68
C VAL A 163 -3.70 -8.58 0.47
N SER A 164 -4.79 -9.11 0.99
CA SER A 164 -4.78 -10.18 2.01
C SER A 164 -5.82 -11.24 1.69
N LYS A 165 -5.62 -12.47 2.20
CA LYS A 165 -6.58 -13.57 2.07
C LYS A 165 -7.93 -13.20 2.68
N GLY A 166 -7.94 -12.56 3.86
CA GLY A 166 -9.18 -12.11 4.51
C GLY A 166 -9.99 -11.14 3.65
N ILE A 167 -9.34 -10.24 2.89
CA ILE A 167 -10.01 -9.36 1.92
C ILE A 167 -10.62 -10.19 0.78
N VAL A 168 -9.87 -11.12 0.21
CA VAL A 168 -10.35 -11.96 -0.91
C VAL A 168 -11.55 -12.80 -0.48
N ASP A 169 -11.50 -13.41 0.69
CA ASP A 169 -12.59 -14.20 1.26
C ASP A 169 -13.82 -13.35 1.55
N SER A 170 -13.63 -12.17 2.15
CA SER A 170 -14.71 -11.21 2.39
C SER A 170 -15.38 -10.76 1.08
N VAL A 171 -14.60 -10.47 0.04
CA VAL A 171 -15.12 -10.09 -1.29
C VAL A 171 -15.96 -11.22 -1.88
N ARG A 172 -15.48 -12.46 -1.81
CA ARG A 172 -16.21 -13.64 -2.27
C ARG A 172 -17.52 -13.84 -1.49
N LEU A 173 -17.47 -13.76 -0.18
CA LEU A 173 -18.63 -13.98 0.69
C LEU A 173 -19.70 -12.89 0.52
N ARG A 174 -19.28 -11.63 0.45
CA ARG A 174 -20.22 -10.48 0.48
C ARG A 174 -20.74 -10.08 -0.90
N PHE A 175 -19.96 -10.31 -1.95
CA PHE A 175 -20.32 -9.85 -3.30
C PHE A 175 -20.46 -10.98 -4.31
N GLY A 176 -20.14 -12.23 -3.96
CA GLY A 176 -20.24 -13.38 -4.85
C GLY A 176 -19.28 -13.34 -6.04
N VAL A 177 -18.21 -12.56 -5.97
CA VAL A 177 -17.24 -12.36 -7.07
C VAL A 177 -15.84 -12.82 -6.67
N ALA A 178 -15.08 -13.28 -7.67
CA ALA A 178 -13.68 -13.64 -7.44
C ALA A 178 -12.77 -12.40 -7.40
N ALA A 179 -11.77 -12.43 -6.50
CA ALA A 179 -10.66 -11.52 -6.47
C ALA A 179 -9.35 -12.32 -6.43
N SER A 180 -8.31 -11.81 -7.06
CA SER A 180 -6.97 -12.40 -7.00
C SER A 180 -6.27 -11.96 -5.71
N PHE A 181 -5.72 -12.90 -4.95
CA PHE A 181 -4.85 -12.59 -3.83
C PHE A 181 -3.47 -12.19 -4.35
N ILE A 182 -3.11 -10.92 -4.24
CA ILE A 182 -1.78 -10.39 -4.57
C ILE A 182 -1.34 -9.49 -3.43
N PRO A 183 -0.40 -9.95 -2.58
CA PRO A 183 0.06 -9.19 -1.43
C PRO A 183 0.89 -7.98 -1.85
N ASN A 184 1.17 -7.11 -0.90
CA ASN A 184 2.15 -6.05 -1.08
C ASN A 184 3.56 -6.65 -1.16
N GLY A 185 4.44 -6.02 -1.95
CA GLY A 185 5.80 -6.50 -2.16
C GLY A 185 6.83 -5.81 -1.28
N VAL A 186 7.97 -6.48 -1.11
CA VAL A 186 9.18 -5.93 -0.46
C VAL A 186 10.38 -5.96 -1.39
N GLU A 187 11.35 -5.09 -1.10
CA GLU A 187 12.64 -5.11 -1.79
C GLU A 187 13.43 -6.36 -1.38
N THR A 188 14.06 -6.99 -2.36
CA THR A 188 14.82 -8.23 -2.17
C THR A 188 16.32 -8.03 -2.24
N ASP A 189 16.76 -6.91 -2.80
CA ASP A 189 18.17 -6.56 -2.91
C ASP A 189 18.41 -5.25 -2.14
N LEU A 190 18.50 -5.38 -0.82
CA LEU A 190 18.69 -4.25 0.06
C LEU A 190 20.19 -4.02 0.30
N PRO A 191 20.71 -2.83 -0.03
CA PRO A 191 22.10 -2.49 0.27
C PRO A 191 22.33 -2.45 1.78
N LYS A 192 23.56 -2.73 2.18
CA LYS A 192 24.00 -2.54 3.57
C LYS A 192 24.39 -1.08 3.73
N PHE A 193 23.69 -0.38 4.62
CA PHE A 193 23.97 1.02 4.94
C PHE A 193 24.84 1.12 6.21
N GLY A 194 25.57 2.22 6.32
CA GLY A 194 26.28 2.60 7.53
C GLY A 194 25.33 3.07 8.65
N THR A 195 25.85 3.90 9.57
CA THR A 195 25.14 4.40 10.75
C THR A 195 25.03 5.93 10.79
N SER A 196 25.37 6.62 9.72
CA SER A 196 25.48 8.08 9.70
C SER A 196 24.22 8.81 10.19
N TYR A 197 23.04 8.29 9.88
CA TYR A 197 21.80 8.88 10.38
C TYR A 197 21.57 8.55 11.87
N LEU A 198 21.97 7.36 12.33
CA LEU A 198 21.90 6.99 13.73
C LEU A 198 22.85 7.89 14.58
N ASP A 199 24.05 8.11 14.05
CA ASP A 199 25.03 9.01 14.69
C ASP A 199 24.50 10.44 14.80
N TYR A 200 23.82 10.93 13.74
CA TYR A 200 23.19 12.25 13.72
C TYR A 200 22.09 12.41 14.79
N ILE A 201 21.31 11.35 15.06
CA ILE A 201 20.25 11.39 16.09
C ILE A 201 20.71 10.85 17.44
N ASP A 202 21.99 10.59 17.62
CA ASP A 202 22.62 10.05 18.85
C ASP A 202 21.96 8.73 19.32
N VAL A 203 21.89 7.73 18.42
CA VAL A 203 21.29 6.42 18.70
C VAL A 203 22.25 5.28 18.32
N ALA A 204 22.55 4.44 19.30
CA ALA A 204 23.42 3.29 19.08
C ALA A 204 22.69 2.15 18.32
N PRO A 205 23.36 1.48 17.35
CA PRO A 205 22.81 0.30 16.67
C PRO A 205 22.37 -0.78 17.66
N ARG A 206 21.23 -1.42 17.40
CA ARG A 206 20.61 -2.47 18.24
C ARG A 206 20.14 -2.03 19.63
N ARG A 207 20.29 -0.77 19.99
CA ARG A 207 19.90 -0.20 21.30
C ARG A 207 18.64 0.67 21.17
N TYR A 208 17.75 0.32 20.24
CA TYR A 208 16.48 1.03 20.13
C TYR A 208 15.34 0.14 19.60
N VAL A 209 14.14 0.53 20.00
CA VAL A 209 12.86 0.08 19.45
C VAL A 209 12.46 1.05 18.35
N LEU A 210 12.05 0.54 17.20
CA LEU A 210 11.61 1.33 16.06
C LEU A 210 10.10 1.17 15.84
N CYS A 211 9.41 2.28 15.62
CA CYS A 211 8.04 2.32 15.14
C CYS A 211 7.96 3.27 13.95
N VAL A 212 7.45 2.80 12.83
CA VAL A 212 7.30 3.59 11.59
C VAL A 212 5.85 3.64 11.17
N GLY A 213 5.35 4.83 10.88
CA GLY A 213 3.99 5.00 10.38
C GLY A 213 3.44 6.40 10.60
N ARG A 214 2.27 6.70 10.02
CA ARG A 214 1.58 7.97 10.28
C ARG A 214 1.22 8.08 11.75
N ILE A 215 1.26 9.30 12.27
CA ILE A 215 0.82 9.56 13.66
C ILE A 215 -0.70 9.72 13.64
N VAL A 216 -1.41 8.61 13.88
CA VAL A 216 -2.88 8.53 13.89
C VAL A 216 -3.34 7.48 14.91
N GLU A 217 -4.56 7.63 15.42
CA GLU A 217 -5.09 6.81 16.52
C GLU A 217 -5.01 5.30 16.26
N GLU A 218 -5.29 4.85 15.04
CA GLU A 218 -5.21 3.44 14.68
C GLU A 218 -3.80 2.84 14.74
N LYS A 219 -2.74 3.67 14.80
CA LYS A 219 -1.35 3.24 14.95
C LYS A 219 -0.89 3.13 16.41
N ARG A 220 -1.69 3.62 17.38
CA ARG A 220 -1.54 3.40 18.82
C ARG A 220 -0.14 3.71 19.38
N GLN A 221 0.51 4.77 18.89
CA GLN A 221 1.84 5.17 19.39
C GLN A 221 1.83 5.48 20.90
N LEU A 222 0.71 5.94 21.46
CA LEU A 222 0.60 6.21 22.90
C LEU A 222 0.74 4.93 23.73
N ASP A 223 0.20 3.81 23.27
CA ASP A 223 0.35 2.51 23.94
C ASP A 223 1.82 2.08 23.93
N LEU A 224 2.49 2.29 22.78
CA LEU A 224 3.91 1.96 22.65
C LEU A 224 4.78 2.82 23.57
N ILE A 225 4.54 4.13 23.63
CA ILE A 225 5.28 5.03 24.57
C ILE A 225 5.03 4.57 26.01
N SER A 226 3.78 4.24 26.36
CA SER A 226 3.43 3.76 27.70
C SER A 226 4.09 2.41 28.04
N ALA A 227 4.19 1.50 27.07
CA ALA A 227 4.88 0.23 27.23
C ALA A 227 6.40 0.42 27.35
N PHE A 228 6.96 1.33 26.54
CA PHE A 228 8.38 1.67 26.56
C PHE A 228 8.80 2.25 27.90
N ALA A 229 8.01 3.17 28.46
CA ALA A 229 8.29 3.73 29.80
C ALA A 229 8.40 2.64 30.90
N ARG A 230 7.67 1.53 30.75
CA ARG A 230 7.73 0.38 31.69
C ARG A 230 8.98 -0.48 31.52
N LEU A 231 9.74 -0.36 30.43
CA LEU A 231 11.01 -1.08 30.28
C LEU A 231 12.02 -0.58 31.31
N ASN A 232 12.04 0.72 31.57
CA ASN A 232 12.95 1.39 32.50
C ASN A 232 14.42 1.02 32.23
N ASP A 233 14.80 0.98 30.94
CA ASP A 233 16.15 0.67 30.46
C ASP A 233 16.75 1.94 29.82
N PRO A 234 17.70 2.61 30.50
CA PRO A 234 18.28 3.88 30.03
C PRO A 234 19.15 3.70 28.77
N ASP A 235 19.60 2.49 28.49
CA ASP A 235 20.45 2.20 27.32
C ASP A 235 19.66 1.95 26.04
N VAL A 236 18.34 1.87 26.12
CA VAL A 236 17.45 1.64 24.96
C VAL A 236 16.66 2.92 24.66
N LYS A 237 16.58 3.30 23.39
CA LYS A 237 15.72 4.41 22.93
C LYS A 237 14.48 3.88 22.20
N LEU A 238 13.44 4.69 22.15
CA LEU A 238 12.26 4.46 21.28
C LEU A 238 12.29 5.50 20.16
N ILE A 239 12.38 5.03 18.92
CA ILE A 239 12.39 5.88 17.73
C ILE A 239 11.02 5.79 17.05
N ILE A 240 10.31 6.91 16.95
CA ILE A 240 9.03 7.02 16.25
C ILE A 240 9.24 7.82 14.98
N VAL A 241 9.03 7.17 13.82
CA VAL A 241 9.20 7.74 12.49
C VAL A 241 7.84 7.99 11.84
N GLY A 242 7.60 9.19 11.39
CA GLY A 242 6.40 9.58 10.66
C GLY A 242 5.81 10.90 11.12
N THR A 243 4.77 11.33 10.42
CA THR A 243 4.03 12.56 10.72
C THR A 243 2.52 12.31 10.63
N ALA A 244 1.74 13.28 11.08
CA ALA A 244 0.29 13.27 10.86
C ALA A 244 -0.06 14.03 9.57
N ASP A 245 -1.07 13.55 8.83
CA ASP A 245 -1.57 14.24 7.62
C ASP A 245 -2.17 15.62 7.96
N HIS A 246 -2.68 15.76 9.18
CA HIS A 246 -3.26 17.01 9.71
C HIS A 246 -2.87 17.17 11.18
N LYS A 247 -2.56 18.39 11.59
CA LYS A 247 -2.40 18.71 13.00
C LYS A 247 -3.72 18.43 13.73
N GLY A 248 -3.69 17.59 14.75
CA GLY A 248 -4.87 17.17 15.53
C GLY A 248 -4.50 16.72 16.93
N GLY A 249 -5.51 16.49 17.76
CA GLY A 249 -5.33 16.16 19.18
C GLY A 249 -4.44 14.94 19.42
N TYR A 250 -4.52 13.91 18.57
CA TYR A 250 -3.70 12.72 18.73
C TYR A 250 -2.20 12.99 18.50
N LEU A 251 -1.85 13.78 17.48
CA LEU A 251 -0.44 14.19 17.27
C LEU A 251 0.09 14.92 18.50
N HIS A 252 -0.62 15.92 19.00
CA HIS A 252 -0.21 16.67 20.19
C HIS A 252 -0.09 15.77 21.42
N ALA A 253 -0.99 14.79 21.59
CA ALA A 253 -0.90 13.82 22.69
C ALA A 253 0.37 12.95 22.58
N VAL A 254 0.71 12.49 21.35
CA VAL A 254 1.93 11.70 21.11
C VAL A 254 3.18 12.53 21.34
N GLU A 255 3.22 13.78 20.85
CA GLU A 255 4.34 14.72 21.09
C GLU A 255 4.54 14.99 22.59
N ALA A 256 3.45 15.24 23.33
CA ALA A 256 3.52 15.46 24.77
C ALA A 256 3.98 14.21 25.53
N ALA A 257 3.48 13.03 25.18
CA ALA A 257 3.89 11.78 25.79
C ALA A 257 5.36 11.46 25.48
N ALA A 258 5.81 11.71 24.26
CA ALA A 258 7.22 11.54 23.87
C ALA A 258 8.13 12.47 24.65
N ALA A 259 7.78 13.75 24.78
CA ALA A 259 8.55 14.74 25.55
C ALA A 259 8.64 14.41 27.06
N ALA A 260 7.57 13.78 27.59
CA ALA A 260 7.52 13.37 29.01
C ALA A 260 8.23 12.03 29.29
N THR A 261 8.63 11.27 28.26
CA THR A 261 9.23 9.93 28.43
C THR A 261 10.70 9.97 27.98
N PRO A 262 11.67 9.88 28.92
CA PRO A 262 13.09 9.84 28.55
C PRO A 262 13.41 8.72 27.57
N GLY A 263 14.28 9.00 26.59
CA GLY A 263 14.68 8.03 25.56
C GLY A 263 13.74 7.91 24.35
N VAL A 264 12.61 8.62 24.33
CA VAL A 264 11.73 8.67 23.14
C VAL A 264 12.21 9.78 22.19
N VAL A 265 12.43 9.42 20.92
CA VAL A 265 12.85 10.33 19.84
C VAL A 265 11.84 10.28 18.70
N MET A 266 11.28 11.41 18.34
CA MET A 266 10.44 11.57 17.16
C MET A 266 11.25 12.20 16.03
N THR A 267 11.46 11.45 14.93
CA THR A 267 12.31 11.90 13.82
C THR A 267 11.55 12.63 12.73
N GLY A 268 10.21 12.69 12.81
CA GLY A 268 9.39 13.12 11.69
C GLY A 268 9.36 12.11 10.55
N PHE A 269 8.97 12.55 9.36
CA PHE A 269 8.92 11.70 8.17
C PHE A 269 10.33 11.47 7.61
N GLN A 270 10.69 10.20 7.42
CA GLN A 270 11.96 9.78 6.85
C GLN A 270 11.72 8.89 5.63
N THR A 271 12.63 8.94 4.67
CA THR A 271 12.65 8.12 3.45
C THR A 271 14.09 7.73 3.09
N GLY A 272 14.23 6.92 2.05
CA GLY A 272 15.54 6.58 1.47
C GLY A 272 16.48 5.97 2.48
N GLU A 273 17.75 6.42 2.45
CA GLU A 273 18.82 5.84 3.26
C GLU A 273 18.61 6.01 4.76
N ALA A 274 18.11 7.16 5.22
CA ALA A 274 17.86 7.39 6.65
C ALA A 274 16.86 6.37 7.22
N LEU A 275 15.74 6.12 6.51
CA LEU A 275 14.76 5.13 6.91
C LEU A 275 15.33 3.71 6.84
N ALA A 276 16.10 3.40 5.80
CA ALA A 276 16.74 2.08 5.64
C ALA A 276 17.74 1.80 6.77
N GLN A 277 18.55 2.78 7.17
CA GLN A 277 19.45 2.65 8.32
C GLN A 277 18.66 2.37 9.61
N LEU A 278 17.54 3.08 9.83
CA LEU A 278 16.68 2.86 10.99
C LEU A 278 16.11 1.44 11.02
N TYR A 279 15.64 0.89 9.91
CA TYR A 279 15.20 -0.51 9.86
C TYR A 279 16.37 -1.47 10.09
N GLN A 280 17.45 -1.31 9.35
CA GLN A 280 18.58 -2.25 9.34
C GLN A 280 19.24 -2.40 10.71
N HIS A 281 19.31 -1.32 11.48
CA HIS A 281 20.01 -1.28 12.75
C HIS A 281 19.10 -1.30 13.98
N ALA A 282 17.78 -1.46 13.82
CA ALA A 282 16.87 -1.60 14.96
C ALA A 282 17.16 -2.87 15.77
N GLY A 283 17.03 -2.76 17.09
CA GLY A 283 17.03 -3.91 18.00
C GLY A 283 15.71 -4.66 17.98
N LEU A 284 14.61 -3.90 17.83
CA LEU A 284 13.24 -4.42 17.72
C LEU A 284 12.39 -3.45 16.92
N PHE A 285 11.58 -3.94 15.99
CA PHE A 285 10.52 -3.18 15.35
C PHE A 285 9.18 -3.50 16.03
N VAL A 286 8.39 -2.48 16.36
CA VAL A 286 7.08 -2.66 17.00
C VAL A 286 5.98 -2.02 16.16
N LEU A 287 4.94 -2.81 15.85
CA LEU A 287 3.72 -2.34 15.17
C LEU A 287 2.51 -2.50 16.10
N PRO A 288 2.12 -1.47 16.86
CA PRO A 288 1.03 -1.56 17.83
C PRO A 288 -0.35 -1.32 17.23
N SER A 289 -0.47 -1.31 15.91
CA SER A 289 -1.68 -0.91 15.17
C SER A 289 -2.91 -1.71 15.56
N SER A 290 -4.06 -1.03 15.70
CA SER A 290 -5.37 -1.65 15.84
C SER A 290 -6.05 -1.96 14.51
N HIS A 291 -5.54 -1.42 13.40
CA HIS A 291 -6.09 -1.61 12.07
C HIS A 291 -5.02 -1.54 10.99
N GLU A 292 -4.97 -2.58 10.15
CA GLU A 292 -4.13 -2.68 8.97
C GLU A 292 -4.89 -3.39 7.84
N GLY A 293 -4.54 -3.10 6.59
CA GLY A 293 -4.96 -3.91 5.45
C GLY A 293 -3.93 -5.00 5.14
N MET A 294 -2.70 -4.55 4.92
CA MET A 294 -1.47 -5.34 4.92
C MET A 294 -0.34 -4.42 5.37
N PRO A 295 0.36 -4.72 6.46
CA PRO A 295 1.27 -3.78 7.11
C PRO A 295 2.62 -3.70 6.37
N MET A 296 2.75 -2.76 5.42
CA MET A 296 3.97 -2.53 4.63
C MET A 296 5.20 -2.33 5.52
N VAL A 297 5.08 -1.48 6.55
CA VAL A 297 6.19 -1.17 7.46
C VAL A 297 6.70 -2.39 8.24
N LEU A 298 5.83 -3.38 8.50
CA LEU A 298 6.22 -4.64 9.12
C LEU A 298 6.98 -5.52 8.12
N LEU A 299 6.52 -5.58 6.86
CA LEU A 299 7.23 -6.27 5.79
C LEU A 299 8.59 -5.63 5.50
N GLU A 300 8.67 -4.30 5.49
CA GLU A 300 9.92 -3.56 5.35
C GLU A 300 10.91 -3.89 6.48
N ALA A 301 10.48 -3.86 7.74
CA ALA A 301 11.31 -4.23 8.88
C ALA A 301 11.85 -5.66 8.76
N LEU A 302 10.98 -6.60 8.38
CA LEU A 302 11.35 -8.02 8.19
C LEU A 302 12.32 -8.22 7.02
N SER A 303 12.18 -7.46 5.92
CA SER A 303 13.10 -7.54 4.78
C SER A 303 14.50 -7.06 5.12
N HIS A 304 14.64 -6.16 6.09
CA HIS A 304 15.92 -5.79 6.69
C HIS A 304 16.43 -6.80 7.76
N GLY A 305 15.71 -7.91 7.95
CA GLY A 305 16.04 -8.92 8.95
C GLY A 305 15.73 -8.47 10.38
N THR A 306 15.05 -7.36 10.58
CA THR A 306 14.75 -6.82 11.91
C THR A 306 13.73 -7.70 12.61
N ARG A 307 13.97 -7.98 13.89
CA ARG A 307 13.03 -8.68 14.76
C ARG A 307 11.80 -7.81 14.97
N CYS A 308 10.61 -8.42 14.87
CA CYS A 308 9.36 -7.69 14.94
C CYS A 308 8.47 -8.16 16.09
N LEU A 309 7.67 -7.23 16.62
CA LEU A 309 6.58 -7.48 17.56
C LEU A 309 5.37 -6.68 17.08
N ALA A 310 4.23 -7.33 16.94
CA ALA A 310 3.02 -6.71 16.42
C ALA A 310 1.80 -7.05 17.29
N SER A 311 0.76 -6.22 17.23
CA SER A 311 -0.55 -6.55 17.80
C SER A 311 -1.15 -7.77 17.07
N ASP A 312 -1.99 -8.54 17.76
CA ASP A 312 -2.61 -9.79 17.29
C ASP A 312 -3.84 -9.58 16.37
N ILE A 313 -3.85 -8.51 15.59
CA ILE A 313 -4.91 -8.30 14.59
C ILE A 313 -4.72 -9.22 13.38
N ASP A 314 -5.82 -9.59 12.71
CA ASP A 314 -5.83 -10.53 11.58
C ASP A 314 -4.81 -10.20 10.50
N ALA A 315 -4.63 -8.92 10.18
CA ALA A 315 -3.69 -8.47 9.16
C ALA A 315 -2.22 -8.74 9.53
N ASN A 316 -1.88 -8.67 10.81
CA ASN A 316 -0.54 -8.97 11.32
C ASN A 316 -0.35 -10.49 11.45
N LEU A 317 -1.34 -11.20 11.99
CA LEU A 317 -1.34 -12.66 12.12
C LEU A 317 -1.20 -13.37 10.77
N ALA A 318 -1.73 -12.78 9.70
CA ALA A 318 -1.61 -13.29 8.34
C ALA A 318 -0.16 -13.38 7.81
N LEU A 319 0.82 -12.75 8.47
CA LEU A 319 2.24 -12.84 8.12
C LEU A 319 2.96 -14.02 8.76
N ASP A 320 2.34 -14.72 9.71
CA ASP A 320 2.84 -15.92 10.37
C ASP A 320 4.30 -15.79 10.89
N LEU A 321 4.51 -14.81 11.77
CA LEU A 321 5.85 -14.47 12.31
C LEU A 321 6.29 -15.39 13.47
N GLY A 322 5.43 -16.31 13.91
CA GLY A 322 5.60 -17.08 15.13
C GLY A 322 4.92 -16.43 16.35
N ALA A 323 4.40 -17.26 17.25
CA ALA A 323 3.54 -16.84 18.36
C ALA A 323 4.18 -15.81 19.29
N ASP A 324 5.49 -15.85 19.48
CA ASP A 324 6.26 -14.93 20.30
C ASP A 324 6.46 -13.53 19.68
N SER A 325 5.99 -13.34 18.45
CA SER A 325 6.04 -12.05 17.72
C SER A 325 4.72 -11.29 17.79
N TYR A 326 3.77 -11.75 18.59
CA TYR A 326 2.48 -11.09 18.76
C TYR A 326 2.15 -10.83 20.24
N TYR A 327 1.37 -9.81 20.48
CA TYR A 327 0.83 -9.48 21.80
C TYR A 327 -0.64 -9.07 21.66
N PRO A 328 -1.48 -9.24 22.71
CA PRO A 328 -2.89 -8.86 22.68
C PRO A 328 -3.07 -7.36 22.45
N LEU A 329 -3.85 -6.98 21.45
CA LEU A 329 -4.13 -5.59 21.10
C LEU A 329 -4.63 -4.80 22.33
N GLY A 330 -3.96 -3.68 22.62
CA GLY A 330 -4.32 -2.77 23.72
C GLY A 330 -3.77 -3.17 25.08
N ASP A 331 -3.17 -4.36 25.23
CA ASP A 331 -2.50 -4.76 26.45
C ASP A 331 -1.08 -4.16 26.53
N VAL A 332 -0.97 -2.98 27.13
CA VAL A 332 0.29 -2.26 27.33
C VAL A 332 1.26 -3.05 28.22
N ALA A 333 0.75 -3.86 29.16
CA ALA A 333 1.62 -4.65 30.05
C ALA A 333 2.22 -5.84 29.30
N ALA A 334 1.40 -6.55 28.51
CA ALA A 334 1.87 -7.63 27.64
C ALA A 334 2.87 -7.10 26.60
N LEU A 335 2.60 -5.92 25.99
CA LEU A 335 3.53 -5.27 25.06
C LEU A 335 4.88 -5.00 25.74
N ALA A 336 4.91 -4.40 26.93
CA ALA A 336 6.13 -4.12 27.66
C ALA A 336 6.91 -5.41 28.01
N ALA A 337 6.21 -6.47 28.44
CA ALA A 337 6.81 -7.77 28.75
C ALA A 337 7.43 -8.42 27.49
N ALA A 338 6.71 -8.40 26.36
CA ALA A 338 7.20 -8.94 25.10
C ALA A 338 8.40 -8.13 24.55
N MET A 339 8.37 -6.81 24.66
CA MET A 339 9.51 -5.95 24.29
C MET A 339 10.75 -6.29 25.11
N ARG A 340 10.61 -6.42 26.45
CA ARG A 340 11.73 -6.78 27.34
C ARG A 340 12.31 -8.13 26.97
N MET A 341 11.48 -9.14 26.75
CA MET A 341 11.91 -10.48 26.35
C MET A 341 12.67 -10.45 25.02
N LYS A 342 12.11 -9.77 24.00
CA LYS A 342 12.73 -9.66 22.67
C LYS A 342 14.07 -8.93 22.71
N LEU A 343 14.20 -7.86 23.48
CA LEU A 343 15.45 -7.10 23.63
C LEU A 343 16.52 -7.88 24.38
N ALA A 344 16.14 -8.67 25.37
CA ALA A 344 17.07 -9.50 26.15
C ALA A 344 17.56 -10.75 25.38
N THR A 345 16.79 -11.23 24.40
CA THR A 345 17.15 -12.43 23.64
C THR A 345 18.22 -12.10 22.59
N PRO A 346 19.31 -12.87 22.46
CA PRO A 346 20.29 -12.67 21.39
C PRO A 346 19.66 -12.74 20.00
N ASP A 347 20.19 -11.94 19.06
CA ASP A 347 19.74 -11.87 17.67
C ASP A 347 20.97 -11.89 16.75
N SER A 348 21.35 -13.10 16.32
CA SER A 348 22.54 -13.29 15.49
C SER A 348 22.35 -12.73 14.07
N ALA A 349 23.45 -12.53 13.35
CA ALA A 349 23.41 -12.16 11.95
C ALA A 349 22.69 -13.23 11.10
N ALA A 350 22.89 -14.51 11.43
CA ALA A 350 22.23 -15.62 10.74
C ALA A 350 20.71 -15.62 10.96
N ASP A 351 20.23 -15.30 12.18
CA ASP A 351 18.77 -15.17 12.44
C ASP A 351 18.15 -14.05 11.61
N ARG A 352 18.86 -12.93 11.48
CA ARG A 352 18.39 -11.78 10.68
C ARG A 352 18.35 -12.11 9.20
N GLU A 353 19.39 -12.76 8.68
CA GLU A 353 19.44 -13.20 7.27
C GLU A 353 18.33 -14.21 6.97
N ALA A 354 18.10 -15.16 7.86
CA ALA A 354 17.03 -16.15 7.70
C ALA A 354 15.62 -15.49 7.70
N ARG A 355 15.38 -14.49 8.58
CA ARG A 355 14.13 -13.71 8.58
C ARG A 355 13.93 -12.97 7.28
N ALA A 356 14.95 -12.24 6.82
CA ALA A 356 14.91 -11.49 5.56
C ALA A 356 14.63 -12.42 4.38
N ALA A 357 15.38 -13.52 4.27
CA ALA A 357 15.24 -14.50 3.18
C ALA A 357 13.81 -15.08 3.12
N ARG A 358 13.22 -15.45 4.26
CA ARG A 358 11.84 -15.98 4.33
C ARG A 358 10.81 -14.97 3.79
N VAL A 359 10.91 -13.70 4.20
CA VAL A 359 9.98 -12.66 3.76
C VAL A 359 10.19 -12.32 2.29
N MET A 360 11.43 -12.21 1.84
CA MET A 360 11.77 -11.95 0.44
C MET A 360 11.26 -13.05 -0.49
N ALA A 361 11.36 -14.33 -0.07
CA ALA A 361 10.83 -15.46 -0.83
C ALA A 361 9.30 -15.41 -0.99
N SER A 362 8.57 -14.94 0.04
CA SER A 362 7.10 -14.89 0.04
C SER A 362 6.53 -13.60 -0.57
N PHE A 363 7.23 -12.48 -0.41
CA PHE A 363 6.73 -11.14 -0.71
C PHE A 363 7.63 -10.32 -1.64
N GLY A 364 8.63 -10.94 -2.28
CA GLY A 364 9.47 -10.27 -3.28
C GLY A 364 8.66 -9.74 -4.46
N TRP A 365 9.06 -8.58 -5.00
CA TRP A 365 8.29 -7.88 -6.03
C TRP A 365 8.12 -8.65 -7.34
N SER A 366 9.09 -9.48 -7.77
CA SER A 366 9.02 -10.10 -9.08
C SER A 366 7.76 -10.93 -9.30
N PRO A 367 7.42 -11.93 -8.45
CA PRO A 367 6.19 -12.70 -8.63
C PRO A 367 4.91 -11.86 -8.43
N ILE A 368 4.96 -10.79 -7.63
CA ILE A 368 3.82 -9.88 -7.41
C ILE A 368 3.51 -9.09 -8.69
N VAL A 369 4.54 -8.58 -9.35
CA VAL A 369 4.41 -7.88 -10.63
C VAL A 369 3.89 -8.80 -11.71
N ASP A 370 4.44 -10.02 -11.82
CA ASP A 370 4.01 -11.01 -12.82
C ASP A 370 2.54 -11.37 -12.65
N ARG A 371 2.09 -11.66 -11.42
CA ARG A 371 0.67 -11.93 -11.10
C ARG A 371 -0.23 -10.72 -11.35
N THR A 372 0.26 -9.51 -11.10
CA THR A 372 -0.51 -8.28 -11.40
C THR A 372 -0.70 -8.11 -12.91
N ILE A 373 0.33 -8.39 -13.70
CA ILE A 373 0.24 -8.37 -15.18
C ILE A 373 -0.71 -9.45 -15.68
N GLU A 374 -0.68 -10.66 -15.11
CA GLU A 374 -1.65 -11.72 -15.45
C GLU A 374 -3.11 -11.28 -15.22
N VAL A 375 -3.37 -10.58 -14.12
CA VAL A 375 -4.70 -9.98 -13.84
C VAL A 375 -5.05 -8.93 -14.89
N TYR A 376 -4.11 -8.10 -15.32
CA TYR A 376 -4.33 -7.13 -16.41
C TYR A 376 -4.67 -7.82 -17.74
N GLU A 377 -3.89 -8.83 -18.09
CA GLU A 377 -4.12 -9.62 -19.31
C GLU A 377 -5.51 -10.26 -19.31
N SER A 378 -5.89 -10.87 -18.18
CA SER A 378 -7.22 -11.48 -18.02
C SER A 378 -8.35 -10.46 -18.20
N ALA A 379 -8.20 -9.25 -17.61
CA ALA A 379 -9.16 -8.17 -17.77
C ALA A 379 -9.30 -7.69 -19.24
N LEU A 380 -8.20 -7.71 -20.01
CA LEU A 380 -8.18 -7.32 -21.40
C LEU A 380 -8.82 -8.38 -22.31
N VAL A 381 -8.62 -9.67 -22.03
CA VAL A 381 -9.20 -10.79 -22.80
C VAL A 381 -10.71 -10.88 -22.60
N ALA A 382 -11.17 -10.85 -21.35
CA ALA A 382 -12.59 -10.92 -21.01
C ALA A 382 -13.42 -9.81 -21.69
N TRP A 383 -12.84 -8.63 -21.87
CA TRP A 383 -13.49 -7.54 -22.59
C TRP A 383 -13.67 -7.81 -24.08
N LYS A 384 -12.66 -8.40 -24.75
CA LYS A 384 -12.75 -8.74 -26.18
C LYS A 384 -13.84 -9.78 -26.47
N ALA A 385 -13.97 -10.79 -25.62
CA ALA A 385 -14.99 -11.81 -25.70
C ALA A 385 -16.42 -11.24 -25.52
N GLY A 386 -16.62 -10.34 -24.54
CA GLY A 386 -17.92 -9.68 -24.31
C GLY A 386 -18.31 -8.66 -25.38
N GLY A 387 -17.33 -8.05 -26.07
CA GLY A 387 -17.54 -7.12 -27.17
C GLY A 387 -17.97 -7.84 -28.47
N ALA A 388 -17.46 -9.04 -28.72
CA ALA A 388 -17.85 -9.86 -29.88
C ALA A 388 -19.30 -10.32 -29.81
N HIS A 389 -19.87 -10.53 -28.61
CA HIS A 389 -21.28 -10.90 -28.44
C HIS A 389 -22.28 -9.74 -28.58
N ARG A 390 -21.84 -8.49 -28.50
CA ARG A 390 -22.70 -7.32 -28.70
C ARG A 390 -22.76 -6.82 -30.15
N GLY A 391 -21.85 -7.26 -31.01
CA GLY A 391 -21.77 -6.88 -32.41
C GLY A 391 -22.55 -7.81 -33.40
N GLY A 392 -23.15 -8.88 -32.90
CA GLY A 392 -23.70 -9.96 -33.73
C GLY A 392 -25.22 -10.05 -33.86
N THR A 393 -26.00 -9.07 -33.37
CA THR A 393 -27.46 -9.06 -33.62
C THR A 393 -27.85 -7.96 -34.62
N GLY A 394 -27.32 -8.07 -35.84
CA GLY A 394 -27.85 -7.36 -37.00
C GLY A 394 -29.08 -8.12 -37.51
N LEU A 395 -30.27 -7.53 -37.36
CA LEU A 395 -31.53 -7.96 -37.92
C LEU A 395 -31.36 -8.28 -39.42
N LYS A 396 -31.46 -9.54 -39.82
CA LYS A 396 -31.94 -9.92 -41.16
C LYS A 396 -33.40 -10.31 -41.03
N LYS A 397 -34.29 -9.33 -41.23
CA LYS A 397 -35.68 -9.60 -41.62
C LYS A 397 -35.62 -10.06 -43.07
N HIS A 398 -35.80 -11.35 -43.33
CA HIS A 398 -36.30 -11.83 -44.61
C HIS A 398 -37.82 -11.68 -44.60
N LEU A 399 -38.29 -10.70 -45.38
CA LEU A 399 -39.65 -10.72 -45.95
C LEU A 399 -39.65 -11.77 -47.05
N GLU A 400 -40.32 -12.89 -46.89
CA GLU A 400 -40.81 -13.67 -47.95
C GLU A 400 -42.32 -13.41 -48.10
N ILE A 401 -42.65 -12.68 -49.15
CA ILE A 401 -44.01 -12.63 -49.75
C ILE A 401 -44.10 -13.81 -50.67
N GLY A 402 -44.98 -14.72 -50.42
CA GLY A 402 -45.35 -15.84 -51.34
C GLY A 402 -46.84 -16.05 -51.27
N GLY A 403 -47.53 -15.61 -52.30
CA GLY A 403 -48.93 -15.92 -52.55
C GLY A 403 -49.10 -17.33 -53.07
N HIS A 404 -50.16 -17.96 -52.69
CA HIS A 404 -51.26 -18.56 -53.39
C HIS A 404 -52.18 -19.21 -52.38
#